data_3bc5fd01266cd246b7d3aff5a287af83
#
_entry.id   3bc5fd01266cd246b7d3aff5a287af83
#
_cell.length_a   1.000
_cell.length_b   1.000
_cell.length_c   1.000
_cell.angle_alpha   90.00
_cell.angle_beta   90.00
_cell.angle_gamma   90.00
#
_symmetry.space_group_name_H-M   'P 1'
#
loop_
_entity.id
_entity.type
_entity.pdbx_description
1 polymer ?
#
loop_
_entity_poly.entity_id
_entity_poly.type
_entity_poly.pdbx_seq_one_letter_code
_entity_poly.pdbx_strand_id
1 'polypeptide(L)'
;LRASATGELIFDNVKVPKENLLPNKSGLGAPLGCLDSARYGIAWGAIGAAMDCYDTALRYAKERIQFDKPIAGTQLQQKKLAEMITEITKAQLLTWKNKRFKKIHKRLTTLVIFLGAFWL
;
A
#
# COMPACT_ATOMS: atom_id res chain seq x y z
N LEU A 1 8.01 -5.19 -7.78
CA LEU A 1 9.14 -5.19 -6.83
C LEU A 1 10.25 -6.10 -7.36
N ARG A 2 11.43 -5.55 -7.61
CA ARG A 2 12.56 -6.32 -8.17
C ARG A 2 13.06 -7.43 -7.23
N ALA A 3 12.93 -7.25 -5.93
CA ALA A 3 13.34 -8.21 -4.91
C ALA A 3 12.28 -9.27 -4.58
N SER A 4 11.09 -9.19 -5.17
CA SER A 4 10.00 -10.14 -4.97
C SER A 4 9.87 -11.04 -6.18
N ALA A 5 10.42 -12.24 -6.10
CA ALA A 5 10.30 -13.25 -7.15
C ALA A 5 8.88 -13.81 -7.17
N THR A 6 8.34 -13.92 -8.39
CA THR A 6 7.08 -14.63 -8.64
C THR A 6 7.41 -15.86 -9.50
N GLY A 7 7.00 -17.02 -9.05
CA GLY A 7 7.30 -18.29 -9.70
C GLY A 7 6.09 -19.20 -9.78
N GLU A 8 6.25 -20.28 -10.51
CA GLU A 8 5.29 -21.38 -10.63
C GLU A 8 5.83 -22.58 -9.86
N LEU A 9 4.97 -23.25 -9.09
CA LEU A 9 5.29 -24.49 -8.40
C LEU A 9 4.55 -25.63 -9.11
N ILE A 10 5.31 -26.58 -9.66
CA ILE A 10 4.76 -27.75 -10.35
C ILE A 10 4.90 -28.96 -9.43
N PHE A 11 3.77 -29.63 -9.14
CA PHE A 11 3.73 -30.85 -8.34
C PHE A 11 3.30 -32.00 -9.22
N ASP A 12 4.18 -33.01 -9.38
CA ASP A 12 3.88 -34.22 -10.12
C ASP A 12 3.93 -35.41 -9.15
N ASN A 13 2.76 -35.99 -8.86
CA ASN A 13 2.59 -37.18 -8.02
C ASN A 13 3.29 -37.09 -6.63
N VAL A 14 3.42 -35.90 -6.08
CA VAL A 14 4.09 -35.67 -4.78
C VAL A 14 3.22 -36.21 -3.65
N LYS A 15 3.74 -37.19 -2.91
CA LYS A 15 3.10 -37.76 -1.72
C LYS A 15 3.40 -36.86 -0.51
N VAL A 16 2.36 -36.34 0.11
CA VAL A 16 2.46 -35.52 1.32
C VAL A 16 1.82 -36.26 2.51
N PRO A 17 2.52 -36.40 3.66
CA PRO A 17 1.96 -36.99 4.85
C PRO A 17 0.69 -36.25 5.33
N LYS A 18 -0.28 -36.99 5.87
CA LYS A 18 -1.56 -36.42 6.30
C LYS A 18 -1.37 -35.39 7.44
N GLU A 19 -0.35 -35.56 8.24
CA GLU A 19 0.00 -34.67 9.34
C GLU A 19 0.39 -33.25 8.89
N ASN A 20 0.80 -33.11 7.62
CA ASN A 20 1.13 -31.83 7.03
C ASN A 20 -0.10 -31.03 6.56
N LEU A 21 -1.30 -31.61 6.69
CA LEU A 21 -2.53 -30.90 6.38
C LEU A 21 -2.79 -29.78 7.41
N LEU A 22 -3.04 -28.58 6.94
CA LEU A 22 -3.37 -27.45 7.81
C LEU A 22 -4.60 -27.76 8.69
N PRO A 23 -4.49 -27.68 10.03
CA PRO A 23 -5.60 -27.99 10.90
C PRO A 23 -6.76 -27.01 10.71
N ASN A 24 -7.97 -27.55 10.76
CA ASN A 24 -9.22 -26.77 10.69
C ASN A 24 -9.37 -25.91 9.41
N LYS A 25 -8.71 -26.27 8.32
CA LYS A 25 -8.80 -25.59 7.04
C LYS A 25 -9.10 -26.59 5.92
N SER A 26 -9.95 -26.17 4.98
CA SER A 26 -10.27 -26.96 3.80
C SER A 26 -10.37 -26.05 2.58
N GLY A 27 -10.05 -26.58 1.41
CA GLY A 27 -10.15 -25.87 0.13
C GLY A 27 -9.39 -24.54 0.12
N LEU A 28 -9.96 -23.53 -0.51
CA LEU A 28 -9.34 -22.22 -0.72
C LEU A 28 -9.39 -21.29 0.52
N GLY A 29 -10.00 -21.70 1.62
CA GLY A 29 -10.19 -20.84 2.80
C GLY A 29 -8.89 -20.40 3.46
N ALA A 30 -7.87 -21.26 3.49
CA ALA A 30 -6.56 -20.92 4.05
C ALA A 30 -5.80 -19.90 3.19
N PRO A 31 -5.56 -20.13 1.88
CA PRO A 31 -4.85 -19.17 1.05
C PRO A 31 -5.59 -17.83 0.92
N LEU A 32 -6.90 -17.83 0.81
CA LEU A 32 -7.69 -16.58 0.78
C LEU A 32 -7.59 -15.79 2.08
N GLY A 33 -7.52 -16.46 3.23
CA GLY A 33 -7.28 -15.81 4.52
C GLY A 33 -5.90 -15.16 4.61
N CYS A 34 -4.87 -15.79 4.06
CA CYS A 34 -3.52 -15.21 3.96
C CYS A 34 -3.51 -13.97 3.05
N LEU A 35 -4.18 -14.04 1.90
CA LEU A 35 -4.30 -12.91 0.98
C LEU A 35 -5.04 -11.71 1.61
N ASP A 36 -6.08 -11.96 2.40
CA ASP A 36 -6.79 -10.88 3.10
C ASP A 36 -5.89 -10.18 4.13
N SER A 37 -5.03 -10.93 4.81
CA SER A 37 -4.03 -10.36 5.73
C SER A 37 -2.93 -9.60 4.98
N ALA A 38 -2.46 -10.14 3.86
CA ALA A 38 -1.43 -9.51 3.03
C ALA A 38 -1.90 -8.17 2.46
N ARG A 39 -3.15 -8.04 2.03
CA ARG A 39 -3.72 -6.79 1.51
C ARG A 39 -3.62 -5.64 2.51
N TYR A 40 -3.82 -5.91 3.79
CA TYR A 40 -3.67 -4.90 4.84
C TYR A 40 -2.22 -4.41 4.95
N GLY A 41 -1.26 -5.32 4.89
CA GLY A 41 0.18 -4.99 4.88
C GLY A 41 0.58 -4.17 3.65
N ILE A 42 0.09 -4.55 2.46
CA ILE A 42 0.35 -3.83 1.21
C ILE A 42 -0.23 -2.40 1.26
N ALA A 43 -1.40 -2.20 1.85
CA ALA A 43 -1.98 -0.86 2.02
C ALA A 43 -1.07 0.07 2.83
N TRP A 44 -0.49 -0.43 3.94
CA TRP A 44 0.50 0.32 4.72
C TRP A 44 1.79 0.56 3.94
N GLY A 45 2.25 -0.41 3.16
CA GLY A 45 3.43 -0.26 2.31
C GLY A 45 3.26 0.83 1.26
N ALA A 46 2.09 0.90 0.60
CA ALA A 46 1.78 1.96 -0.36
C ALA A 46 1.74 3.35 0.28
N ILE A 47 1.16 3.46 1.49
CA ILE A 47 1.15 4.72 2.25
C ILE A 47 2.56 5.14 2.64
N GLY A 48 3.41 4.19 3.08
CA GLY A 48 4.81 4.46 3.40
C GLY A 48 5.59 5.01 2.20
N ALA A 49 5.41 4.41 1.03
CA ALA A 49 6.01 4.91 -0.21
C ALA A 49 5.51 6.32 -0.58
N ALA A 50 4.21 6.59 -0.41
CA ALA A 50 3.66 7.92 -0.66
C ALA A 50 4.22 8.98 0.31
N MET A 51 4.45 8.64 1.57
CA MET A 51 5.08 9.53 2.55
C MET A 51 6.52 9.87 2.16
N ASP A 52 7.30 8.90 1.71
CA ASP A 52 8.67 9.10 1.27
C ASP A 52 8.74 9.99 0.02
N CYS A 53 7.85 9.74 -0.95
CA CYS A 53 7.72 10.60 -2.14
C CYS A 53 7.35 12.05 -1.76
N TYR A 54 6.42 12.22 -0.82
CA TYR A 54 6.03 13.55 -0.32
C TYR A 54 7.21 14.27 0.34
N ASP A 55 7.93 13.61 1.23
CA ASP A 55 9.07 14.20 1.95
C ASP A 55 10.18 14.60 0.96
N THR A 56 10.49 13.73 0.00
CA THR A 56 11.47 14.01 -1.05
C THR A 56 11.05 15.21 -1.92
N ALA A 57 9.78 15.26 -2.34
CA ALA A 57 9.26 16.37 -3.14
C ALA A 57 9.28 17.69 -2.35
N LEU A 58 8.90 17.65 -1.06
CA LEU A 58 8.91 18.83 -0.19
C LEU A 58 10.30 19.38 0.03
N ARG A 59 11.29 18.52 0.30
CA ARG A 59 12.70 18.91 0.45
C ARG A 59 13.22 19.57 -0.84
N TYR A 60 13.03 18.91 -1.95
CA TYR A 60 13.44 19.47 -3.25
C TYR A 60 12.77 20.81 -3.54
N ALA A 61 11.47 20.94 -3.29
CA ALA A 61 10.75 22.19 -3.53
C ALA A 61 11.23 23.36 -2.66
N LYS A 62 11.74 23.08 -1.46
CA LYS A 62 12.34 24.09 -0.57
C LYS A 62 13.75 24.50 -1.02
N GLU A 63 14.51 23.60 -1.62
CA GLU A 63 15.91 23.84 -2.02
C GLU A 63 16.00 24.41 -3.43
N ARG A 64 15.12 24.00 -4.34
CA ARG A 64 15.15 24.44 -5.74
C ARG A 64 14.74 25.90 -5.86
N ILE A 65 15.69 26.73 -6.32
CA ILE A 65 15.44 28.14 -6.62
C ILE A 65 15.04 28.32 -8.07
N GLN A 66 13.97 29.07 -8.31
CA GLN A 66 13.56 29.56 -9.64
C GLN A 66 12.87 30.91 -9.48
N PHE A 67 13.15 31.84 -10.36
CA PHE A 67 12.71 33.25 -10.24
C PHE A 67 13.10 33.86 -8.89
N ASP A 68 14.35 33.64 -8.48
CA ASP A 68 14.99 34.18 -7.24
C ASP A 68 14.32 33.73 -5.92
N LYS A 69 13.52 32.67 -5.95
CA LYS A 69 12.86 32.13 -4.75
C LYS A 69 12.68 30.61 -4.84
N PRO A 70 12.57 29.92 -3.67
CA PRO A 70 12.23 28.50 -3.64
C PRO A 70 10.91 28.23 -4.37
N ILE A 71 10.83 27.15 -5.16
CA ILE A 71 9.60 26.81 -5.87
C ILE A 71 8.46 26.47 -4.93
N ALA A 72 8.74 26.03 -3.68
CA ALA A 72 7.75 25.87 -2.63
C ALA A 72 7.01 27.17 -2.27
N GLY A 73 7.58 28.34 -2.61
CA GLY A 73 6.94 29.64 -2.42
C GLY A 73 5.84 29.97 -3.44
N THR A 74 5.63 29.13 -4.47
CA THR A 74 4.61 29.34 -5.48
C THR A 74 3.30 28.66 -5.07
N GLN A 75 2.16 29.34 -5.26
CA GLN A 75 0.85 28.83 -4.86
C GLN A 75 0.50 27.51 -5.54
N LEU A 76 0.91 27.31 -6.80
CA LEU A 76 0.68 26.07 -7.53
C LEU A 76 1.35 24.86 -6.87
N GLN A 77 2.59 25.03 -6.39
CA GLN A 77 3.30 23.95 -5.67
C GLN A 77 2.73 23.76 -4.25
N GLN A 78 2.40 24.84 -3.57
CA GLN A 78 1.76 24.78 -2.25
C GLN A 78 0.43 24.01 -2.30
N LYS A 79 -0.39 24.26 -3.32
CA LYS A 79 -1.63 23.52 -3.54
C LYS A 79 -1.37 22.02 -3.68
N LYS A 80 -0.43 21.61 -4.56
CA LYS A 80 -0.08 20.21 -4.77
C LYS A 80 0.40 19.54 -3.47
N LEU A 81 1.29 20.19 -2.73
CA LEU A 81 1.80 19.67 -1.47
C LEU A 81 0.69 19.52 -0.41
N ALA A 82 -0.23 20.49 -0.33
CA ALA A 82 -1.37 20.41 0.57
C ALA A 82 -2.34 19.28 0.20
N GLU A 83 -2.60 19.08 -1.09
CA GLU A 83 -3.41 17.96 -1.58
C GLU A 83 -2.74 16.61 -1.26
N MET A 84 -1.44 16.46 -1.54
CA MET A 84 -0.69 15.23 -1.27
C MET A 84 -0.76 14.84 0.22
N ILE A 85 -0.43 15.75 1.14
CA ILE A 85 -0.45 15.43 2.58
C ILE A 85 -1.87 15.14 3.07
N THR A 86 -2.88 15.79 2.51
CA THR A 86 -4.28 15.52 2.83
C THR A 86 -4.69 14.12 2.43
N GLU A 87 -4.36 13.67 1.21
CA GLU A 87 -4.71 12.33 0.73
C GLU A 87 -3.93 11.24 1.50
N ILE A 88 -2.65 11.46 1.81
CA ILE A 88 -1.86 10.56 2.64
C ILE A 88 -2.50 10.40 4.03
N THR A 89 -2.90 11.51 4.66
CA THR A 89 -3.54 11.49 5.98
C THR A 89 -4.88 10.74 5.95
N LYS A 90 -5.70 10.98 4.94
CA LYS A 90 -6.95 10.22 4.73
C LYS A 90 -6.68 8.72 4.58
N ALA A 91 -5.69 8.35 3.76
CA ALA A 91 -5.32 6.97 3.54
C ALA A 91 -4.84 6.27 4.83
N GLN A 92 -4.03 6.96 5.64
CA GLN A 92 -3.59 6.46 6.95
C GLN A 92 -4.77 6.20 7.90
N LEU A 93 -5.68 7.17 8.03
CA LEU A 93 -6.85 7.06 8.89
C LEU A 93 -7.79 5.93 8.43
N LEU A 94 -8.03 5.81 7.13
CA LEU A 94 -8.86 4.74 6.55
C LEU A 94 -8.23 3.37 6.79
N THR A 95 -6.93 3.22 6.58
CA THR A 95 -6.22 1.96 6.75
C THR A 95 -6.17 1.57 8.23
N TRP A 96 -5.93 2.52 9.13
CA TRP A 96 -5.95 2.29 10.57
C TRP A 96 -7.35 1.87 11.06
N LYS A 97 -8.39 2.55 10.61
CA LYS A 97 -9.78 2.25 10.98
C LYS A 97 -10.24 0.89 10.44
N ASN A 98 -9.74 0.45 9.29
CA ASN A 98 -10.07 -0.84 8.68
C ASN A 98 -9.72 -2.06 9.55
N LYS A 99 -8.69 -1.98 10.39
CA LYS A 99 -8.36 -3.04 11.35
C LYS A 99 -9.54 -3.32 12.32
N ARG A 100 -10.39 -2.33 12.58
CA ARG A 100 -11.54 -2.42 13.51
C ARG A 100 -12.82 -2.95 12.87
N PHE A 101 -12.97 -2.87 11.54
CA PHE A 101 -14.19 -3.20 10.81
C PHE A 101 -13.97 -4.35 9.81
N LYS A 102 -13.89 -5.59 10.31
CA LYS A 102 -13.72 -6.82 9.49
C LYS A 102 -14.71 -6.97 8.32
N LYS A 103 -15.86 -6.30 8.33
CA LYS A 103 -16.94 -6.45 7.34
C LYS A 103 -16.87 -5.45 6.16
N ILE A 104 -16.18 -4.32 6.31
CA ILE A 104 -16.02 -3.27 5.27
C ILE A 104 -14.71 -3.45 4.49
N HIS A 105 -13.89 -4.37 4.93
CA HIS A 105 -12.50 -4.61 4.58
C HIS A 105 -12.21 -4.76 3.07
N LYS A 106 -13.02 -5.51 2.34
CA LYS A 106 -12.72 -5.82 0.91
C LYS A 106 -12.79 -4.61 -0.02
N ARG A 107 -13.71 -3.67 0.19
CA ARG A 107 -13.91 -2.53 -0.71
C ARG A 107 -12.96 -1.36 -0.45
N LEU A 108 -12.65 -1.07 0.82
CA LEU A 108 -11.80 0.07 1.18
C LEU A 108 -10.31 -0.21 0.96
N THR A 109 -9.84 -1.42 1.21
CA THR A 109 -8.45 -1.80 0.94
C THR A 109 -8.12 -1.71 -0.54
N THR A 110 -9.06 -2.14 -1.39
CA THR A 110 -8.92 -2.00 -2.85
C THR A 110 -8.85 -0.53 -3.26
N LEU A 111 -9.67 0.34 -2.65
CA LEU A 111 -9.67 1.77 -2.94
C LEU A 111 -8.34 2.45 -2.54
N VAL A 112 -7.78 2.12 -1.38
CA VAL A 112 -6.49 2.66 -0.91
C VAL A 112 -5.34 2.21 -1.81
N ILE A 113 -5.34 0.95 -2.26
CA ILE A 113 -4.35 0.42 -3.21
C ILE A 113 -4.48 1.13 -4.56
N PHE A 114 -5.70 1.34 -5.07
CA PHE A 114 -5.93 2.06 -6.32
C PHE A 114 -5.51 3.53 -6.25
N LEU A 115 -5.81 4.21 -5.15
CA LEU A 115 -5.39 5.61 -4.96
C LEU A 115 -3.87 5.72 -4.83
N GLY A 116 -3.19 4.78 -4.16
CA GLY A 116 -1.73 4.75 -4.09
C GLY A 116 -1.06 4.44 -5.43
N ALA A 117 -1.66 3.60 -6.27
CA ALA A 117 -1.13 3.26 -7.60
C ALA A 117 -1.35 4.36 -8.66
N PHE A 118 -2.26 5.29 -8.43
CA PHE A 118 -2.56 6.39 -9.37
C PHE A 118 -1.64 7.61 -9.19
N TRP A 119 -0.82 7.63 -8.09
CA TRP A 119 0.09 8.73 -7.76
C TRP A 119 1.59 8.35 -7.87
N LEU A 120 1.90 7.11 -8.24
CA LEU A 120 3.25 6.63 -8.56
C LEU A 120 3.42 6.50 -10.07
#